data_1ae36c1cccb11effea8fe2acec26e6f3
#
_entry.id   1ae36c1cccb11effea8fe2acec26e6f3
#
_cell.length_a   1.000
_cell.length_b   1.000
_cell.length_c   1.000
_cell.angle_alpha   90.00
_cell.angle_beta   90.00
_cell.angle_gamma   90.00
#
_symmetry.space_group_name_H-M   'P 1'
#
loop_
_entity.id
_entity.type
_entity.pdbx_description
1 polymer ?
#
loop_
_entity_poly.entity_id
_entity_poly.type
_entity_poly.pdbx_seq_one_letter_code
_entity_poly.pdbx_strand_id
1 'polypeptide(L)'
;MSLPKPQGLEILHDDGLSLVLNKQGGLLTQGPPDVDSVEFRLKHWFRQQNPEAKKIYCGVPHRLDRPVSGAMVFCRNPEGTRHISGQFQHRSVEKVYWAVVKGEVNPVSGTWTDFMRKLPDQAKSETCNEQHPDAQLARLKYQVLTQNEDLSWLKIRLETGRTHQIRVQASSRGWPILGDQLYDSTVPFGPELADLRTRWIALHARSLTFDHPTLNKRLTIEAPLYEAWRPLADQIDAGCPEVQHAVQEAILPPSTTL
;
A
#
# COMPACT_ATOMS: atom_id res chain seq x y z
N MET A 1 -23.00 -2.32 22.43
CA MET A 1 -23.23 -1.73 21.09
C MET A 1 -21.85 -1.50 20.46
N SER A 2 -21.57 -2.08 19.29
CA SER A 2 -20.34 -1.77 18.57
C SER A 2 -20.40 -0.32 18.09
N LEU A 3 -19.37 0.48 18.38
CA LEU A 3 -19.27 1.85 17.90
C LEU A 3 -19.24 1.87 16.36
N PRO A 4 -19.78 2.91 15.72
CA PRO A 4 -19.76 3.01 14.27
C PRO A 4 -18.32 2.99 13.77
N LYS A 5 -18.08 2.29 12.65
CA LYS A 5 -16.76 2.25 12.00
C LYS A 5 -16.37 3.67 11.52
N PRO A 6 -15.06 3.97 11.39
CA PRO A 6 -14.64 5.27 10.87
C PRO A 6 -15.13 5.43 9.43
N GLN A 7 -15.65 6.62 9.13
CA GLN A 7 -16.22 6.91 7.82
C GLN A 7 -15.20 6.71 6.70
N GLY A 8 -15.58 5.94 5.68
CA GLY A 8 -14.73 5.70 4.51
C GLY A 8 -13.44 4.92 4.77
N LEU A 9 -13.34 4.18 5.90
CA LEU A 9 -12.21 3.29 6.19
C LEU A 9 -12.71 1.88 6.52
N GLU A 10 -12.10 0.88 5.92
CA GLU A 10 -12.34 -0.52 6.21
C GLU A 10 -11.33 -1.01 7.24
N ILE A 11 -11.81 -1.36 8.43
CA ILE A 11 -10.99 -1.91 9.51
C ILE A 11 -10.89 -3.42 9.34
N LEU A 12 -9.66 -3.92 9.21
CA LEU A 12 -9.34 -5.35 9.07
C LEU A 12 -9.01 -5.99 10.42
N HIS A 13 -8.42 -5.22 11.33
CA HIS A 13 -8.04 -5.66 12.66
C HIS A 13 -8.06 -4.48 13.64
N ASP A 14 -8.58 -4.67 14.84
CA ASP A 14 -8.54 -3.70 15.93
C ASP A 14 -8.54 -4.45 17.28
N ASP A 15 -7.46 -4.39 18.03
CA ASP A 15 -7.30 -4.98 19.35
C ASP A 15 -7.19 -3.93 20.46
N GLY A 16 -7.50 -2.68 20.15
CA GLY A 16 -7.42 -1.55 21.08
C GLY A 16 -6.01 -0.95 21.22
N LEU A 17 -4.96 -1.62 20.72
CA LEU A 17 -3.57 -1.15 20.72
C LEU A 17 -3.10 -0.89 19.27
N SER A 18 -3.23 -1.89 18.44
CA SER A 18 -2.95 -1.84 17.01
C SER A 18 -4.24 -1.91 16.20
N LEU A 19 -4.26 -1.17 15.11
CA LEU A 19 -5.38 -1.11 14.18
C LEU A 19 -4.84 -1.27 12.77
N VAL A 20 -5.31 -2.27 12.05
CA VAL A 20 -4.99 -2.45 10.63
C VAL A 20 -6.22 -2.16 9.80
N LEU A 21 -6.05 -1.37 8.77
CA LEU A 21 -7.11 -1.02 7.82
C LEU A 21 -6.69 -1.26 6.39
N ASN A 22 -7.68 -1.40 5.52
CA ASN A 22 -7.52 -1.40 4.07
C ASN A 22 -7.62 0.05 3.56
N LYS A 23 -6.47 0.66 3.24
CA LYS A 23 -6.44 2.01 2.68
C LYS A 23 -6.89 1.97 1.21
N GLN A 24 -7.86 2.77 0.84
CA GLN A 24 -8.19 2.96 -0.58
C GLN A 24 -7.11 3.76 -1.31
N GLY A 25 -6.98 3.55 -2.63
CA GLY A 25 -6.18 4.42 -3.49
C GLY A 25 -6.68 5.87 -3.46
N GLY A 26 -5.81 6.82 -3.76
CA GLY A 26 -6.16 8.25 -3.79
C GLY A 26 -6.21 8.95 -2.43
N LEU A 27 -6.30 8.22 -1.31
CA LEU A 27 -6.31 8.79 0.04
C LEU A 27 -4.89 8.92 0.58
N LEU A 28 -4.56 10.07 1.17
CA LEU A 28 -3.29 10.29 1.87
C LEU A 28 -3.20 9.42 3.13
N THR A 29 -2.00 8.95 3.48
CA THR A 29 -1.74 8.35 4.80
C THR A 29 -1.81 9.41 5.89
N GLN A 30 -1.09 10.52 5.70
CA GLN A 30 -1.01 11.69 6.56
C GLN A 30 -1.02 12.94 5.70
N GLY A 31 -1.52 14.04 6.24
CA GLY A 31 -1.56 15.34 5.56
C GLY A 31 -1.34 16.49 6.54
N PRO A 32 -1.22 17.73 6.03
CA PRO A 32 -1.35 18.92 6.86
C PRO A 32 -2.66 18.91 7.66
N PRO A 33 -2.79 19.73 8.70
CA PRO A 33 -4.07 19.93 9.37
C PRO A 33 -5.20 20.22 8.37
N ASP A 34 -6.36 19.65 8.61
CA ASP A 34 -7.59 19.79 7.82
C ASP A 34 -7.54 19.24 6.38
N VAL A 35 -6.44 18.54 6.02
CA VAL A 35 -6.38 17.78 4.77
C VAL A 35 -6.83 16.35 5.02
N ASP A 36 -7.81 15.90 4.22
CA ASP A 36 -8.35 14.54 4.32
C ASP A 36 -7.25 13.49 4.15
N SER A 37 -7.12 12.64 5.15
CA SER A 37 -6.13 11.56 5.21
C SER A 37 -6.62 10.46 6.14
N VAL A 38 -6.01 9.28 6.05
CA VAL A 38 -6.31 8.19 6.99
C VAL A 38 -6.10 8.63 8.43
N GLU A 39 -4.99 9.30 8.72
CA GLU A 39 -4.70 9.81 10.07
C GLU A 39 -5.78 10.80 10.55
N PHE A 40 -6.21 11.73 9.70
CA PHE A 40 -7.27 12.69 10.02
C PHE A 40 -8.59 11.98 10.36
N ARG A 41 -9.02 11.05 9.50
CA ARG A 41 -10.26 10.26 9.70
C ARG A 41 -10.20 9.39 10.96
N LEU A 42 -9.05 8.75 11.24
CA LEU A 42 -8.86 7.95 12.46
C LEU A 42 -8.87 8.82 13.71
N LYS A 43 -8.21 9.99 13.71
CA LYS A 43 -8.25 10.92 14.85
C LYS A 43 -9.67 11.41 15.14
N HIS A 44 -10.44 11.69 14.09
CA HIS A 44 -11.84 12.08 14.24
C HIS A 44 -12.66 10.94 14.86
N TRP A 45 -12.51 9.72 14.35
CA TRP A 45 -13.17 8.53 14.88
C TRP A 45 -12.77 8.23 16.34
N PHE A 46 -11.48 8.31 16.68
CA PHE A 46 -11.01 8.12 18.07
C PHE A 46 -11.56 9.19 19.00
N ARG A 47 -11.74 10.42 18.52
CA ARG A 47 -12.38 11.50 19.27
C ARG A 47 -13.84 11.19 19.60
N GLN A 48 -14.58 10.62 18.64
CA GLN A 48 -15.96 10.20 18.87
C GLN A 48 -16.06 9.06 19.91
N GLN A 49 -15.07 8.17 19.94
CA GLN A 49 -15.01 7.07 20.91
C GLN A 49 -14.66 7.54 22.33
N ASN A 50 -13.90 8.63 22.45
CA ASN A 50 -13.46 9.18 23.72
C ASN A 50 -13.55 10.72 23.73
N PRO A 51 -14.76 11.29 23.84
CA PRO A 51 -14.98 12.73 23.76
C PRO A 51 -14.26 13.52 24.86
N GLU A 52 -14.09 12.93 26.04
CA GLU A 52 -13.46 13.56 27.19
C GLU A 52 -11.92 13.56 27.15
N ALA A 53 -11.32 12.85 26.18
CA ALA A 53 -9.86 12.81 26.09
C ALA A 53 -9.31 14.20 25.73
N LYS A 54 -8.37 14.72 26.54
CA LYS A 54 -7.71 16.01 26.27
C LYS A 54 -6.92 15.99 24.95
N LYS A 55 -6.33 14.84 24.60
CA LYS A 55 -5.53 14.66 23.39
C LYS A 55 -5.85 13.31 22.74
N ILE A 56 -6.03 13.30 21.42
CA ILE A 56 -6.17 12.08 20.64
C ILE A 56 -4.82 11.74 20.02
N TYR A 57 -4.36 10.53 20.27
CA TYR A 57 -3.13 10.00 19.69
C TYR A 57 -3.48 9.05 18.55
N CYS A 58 -2.77 9.17 17.42
CA CYS A 58 -2.80 8.23 16.30
C CYS A 58 -1.35 8.05 15.82
N GLY A 59 -0.76 6.91 16.14
CA GLY A 59 0.59 6.55 15.71
C GLY A 59 0.59 6.00 14.30
N VAL A 60 1.53 6.46 13.47
CA VAL A 60 1.66 6.08 12.06
C VAL A 60 3.06 5.47 11.84
N PRO A 61 3.25 4.16 12.11
CA PRO A 61 4.56 3.51 12.02
C PRO A 61 5.14 3.45 10.61
N HIS A 62 4.29 3.43 9.59
CA HIS A 62 4.68 3.39 8.19
C HIS A 62 3.65 4.11 7.31
N ARG A 63 3.94 4.21 6.03
CA ARG A 63 3.07 4.89 5.08
C ARG A 63 2.94 4.12 3.76
N LEU A 64 1.79 4.26 3.12
CA LEU A 64 1.59 3.95 1.70
C LEU A 64 1.51 5.26 0.91
N ASP A 65 1.97 5.22 -0.32
CA ASP A 65 1.81 6.36 -1.23
C ASP A 65 0.32 6.63 -1.47
N ARG A 66 -0.02 7.87 -1.81
CA ARG A 66 -1.40 8.29 -2.02
C ARG A 66 -2.17 7.38 -3.00
N PRO A 67 -1.64 7.04 -4.20
CA PRO A 67 -2.37 6.22 -5.17
C PRO A 67 -2.42 4.71 -4.81
N VAL A 68 -1.62 4.24 -3.85
CA VAL A 68 -1.51 2.82 -3.45
C VAL A 68 -2.62 2.45 -2.49
N SER A 69 -3.22 1.27 -2.66
CA SER A 69 -4.21 0.72 -1.74
C SER A 69 -3.63 -0.41 -0.86
N GLY A 70 -4.39 -0.84 0.16
CA GLY A 70 -4.11 -2.05 0.93
C GLY A 70 -3.80 -1.86 2.42
N ALA A 71 -3.26 -2.91 3.03
CA ALA A 71 -3.06 -3.03 4.46
C ALA A 71 -2.10 -1.98 5.04
N MET A 72 -2.57 -1.26 6.06
CA MET A 72 -1.78 -0.33 6.86
C MET A 72 -2.06 -0.50 8.34
N VAL A 73 -0.99 -0.49 9.16
CA VAL A 73 -1.11 -0.51 10.62
C VAL A 73 -0.96 0.87 11.23
N PHE A 74 -1.81 1.16 12.21
CA PHE A 74 -1.80 2.35 13.07
C PHE A 74 -1.78 1.91 14.54
N CYS A 75 -1.40 2.81 15.44
CA CYS A 75 -1.34 2.53 16.88
C CYS A 75 -2.11 3.59 17.67
N ARG A 76 -2.78 3.15 18.75
CA ARG A 76 -3.55 4.03 19.64
C ARG A 76 -2.70 4.67 20.74
N ASN A 77 -1.45 4.24 20.91
CA ASN A 77 -0.54 4.79 21.93
C ASN A 77 0.93 4.86 21.45
N PRO A 78 1.77 5.67 22.13
CA PRO A 78 3.19 5.83 21.77
C PRO A 78 4.04 4.56 21.91
N GLU A 79 3.73 3.69 22.85
CA GLU A 79 4.50 2.47 23.11
C GLU A 79 4.32 1.47 21.95
N GLY A 80 3.07 1.18 21.56
CA GLY A 80 2.77 0.36 20.38
C GLY A 80 3.38 0.94 19.11
N THR A 81 3.33 2.27 18.97
CA THR A 81 3.96 2.94 17.80
C THR A 81 5.46 2.71 17.78
N ARG A 82 6.15 2.86 18.91
CA ARG A 82 7.60 2.64 19.00
C ARG A 82 7.95 1.19 18.68
N HIS A 83 7.19 0.24 19.22
CA HIS A 83 7.41 -1.18 18.99
C HIS A 83 7.25 -1.55 17.50
N ILE A 84 6.14 -1.15 16.88
CA ILE A 84 5.89 -1.46 15.46
C ILE A 84 6.85 -0.67 14.55
N SER A 85 7.14 0.60 14.83
CA SER A 85 8.13 1.38 14.08
C SER A 85 9.53 0.74 14.14
N GLY A 86 9.92 0.20 15.29
CA GLY A 86 11.17 -0.55 15.45
C GLY A 86 11.22 -1.76 14.52
N GLN A 87 10.13 -2.50 14.37
CA GLN A 87 10.07 -3.64 13.45
C GLN A 87 10.22 -3.22 11.98
N PHE A 88 9.61 -2.10 11.57
CA PHE A 88 9.86 -1.54 10.23
C PHE A 88 11.32 -1.13 10.04
N GLN A 89 11.93 -0.51 11.05
CA GLN A 89 13.33 -0.08 11.01
C GLN A 89 14.28 -1.26 10.92
N HIS A 90 14.04 -2.33 11.68
CA HIS A 90 14.84 -3.57 11.67
C HIS A 90 14.45 -4.53 10.53
N ARG A 91 13.46 -4.16 9.69
CA ARG A 91 12.98 -4.95 8.54
C ARG A 91 12.41 -6.32 8.91
N SER A 92 11.89 -6.49 10.12
CA SER A 92 11.23 -7.72 10.57
C SER A 92 9.76 -7.81 10.12
N VAL A 93 9.17 -6.69 9.69
CA VAL A 93 7.83 -6.66 9.10
C VAL A 93 7.88 -7.25 7.69
N GLU A 94 7.04 -8.27 7.43
CA GLU A 94 6.86 -8.78 6.07
C GLU A 94 5.77 -7.99 5.35
N LYS A 95 6.05 -7.62 4.11
CA LYS A 95 5.17 -6.82 3.25
C LYS A 95 5.03 -7.50 1.91
N VAL A 96 3.83 -7.96 1.61
CA VAL A 96 3.50 -8.53 0.29
C VAL A 96 2.62 -7.54 -0.45
N TYR A 97 3.01 -7.21 -1.67
CA TYR A 97 2.25 -6.37 -2.57
C TYR A 97 1.81 -7.17 -3.78
N TRP A 98 0.67 -6.80 -4.33
CA TRP A 98 0.28 -7.19 -5.67
C TRP A 98 0.33 -5.98 -6.58
N ALA A 99 0.80 -6.19 -7.80
CA ALA A 99 0.87 -5.17 -8.82
C ALA A 99 0.45 -5.74 -10.18
N VAL A 100 -0.23 -4.94 -10.99
CA VAL A 100 -0.39 -5.23 -12.41
C VAL A 100 0.41 -4.22 -13.20
N VAL A 101 1.30 -4.74 -14.05
CA VAL A 101 2.20 -3.95 -14.88
C VAL A 101 1.91 -4.17 -16.35
N LYS A 102 2.29 -3.21 -17.19
CA LYS A 102 2.17 -3.32 -18.65
C LYS A 102 3.25 -4.26 -19.18
N GLY A 103 2.85 -5.15 -20.10
CA GLY A 103 3.72 -6.08 -20.83
C GLY A 103 4.01 -7.37 -20.08
N GLU A 104 4.69 -8.27 -20.77
CA GLU A 104 5.11 -9.57 -20.29
C GLU A 104 6.39 -9.46 -19.47
N VAL A 105 6.35 -9.92 -18.22
CA VAL A 105 7.52 -9.89 -17.31
C VAL A 105 8.33 -11.18 -17.45
N ASN A 106 9.56 -11.05 -17.90
CA ASN A 106 10.48 -12.18 -18.05
C ASN A 106 11.83 -11.86 -17.41
N PRO A 107 12.38 -12.74 -16.54
CA PRO A 107 11.85 -14.03 -16.09
C PRO A 107 10.62 -13.91 -15.18
N VAL A 108 9.82 -14.99 -15.08
CA VAL A 108 8.57 -15.02 -14.28
C VAL A 108 8.76 -14.92 -12.77
N SER A 109 9.99 -14.94 -12.30
CA SER A 109 10.33 -14.69 -10.90
C SER A 109 11.77 -14.22 -10.77
N GLY A 110 12.06 -13.46 -9.72
CA GLY A 110 13.42 -12.97 -9.52
C GLY A 110 13.53 -11.98 -8.36
N THR A 111 14.69 -11.32 -8.36
CA THR A 111 15.01 -10.25 -7.41
C THR A 111 15.40 -9.00 -8.19
N TRP A 112 14.74 -7.88 -7.88
CA TRP A 112 15.20 -6.58 -8.37
C TRP A 112 16.06 -5.92 -7.30
N THR A 113 17.27 -5.53 -7.71
CA THR A 113 18.22 -4.84 -6.85
C THR A 113 18.72 -3.61 -7.60
N ASP A 114 18.49 -2.44 -7.02
CA ASP A 114 18.88 -1.15 -7.58
C ASP A 114 19.36 -0.22 -6.48
N PHE A 115 20.09 0.81 -6.84
CA PHE A 115 20.30 1.98 -6.00
C PHE A 115 19.30 3.06 -6.42
N MET A 116 18.68 3.70 -5.44
CA MET A 116 17.63 4.68 -5.65
C MET A 116 17.89 5.93 -4.81
N ARG A 117 17.46 7.07 -5.33
CA ARG A 117 17.43 8.34 -4.59
C ARG A 117 16.07 9.04 -4.75
N LYS A 118 15.73 9.87 -3.78
CA LYS A 118 14.61 10.81 -3.92
C LYS A 118 15.10 12.05 -4.68
N LEU A 119 14.33 12.53 -5.64
CA LEU A 119 14.64 13.79 -6.32
C LEU A 119 14.41 14.98 -5.38
N PRO A 120 15.33 15.95 -5.31
CA PRO A 120 15.12 17.18 -4.57
C PRO A 120 13.86 17.90 -5.06
N ASP A 121 13.09 18.45 -4.12
CA ASP A 121 11.90 19.26 -4.37
C ASP A 121 10.79 18.60 -5.21
N GLN A 122 10.86 17.29 -5.38
CA GLN A 122 9.86 16.51 -6.13
C GLN A 122 9.32 15.36 -5.29
N ALA A 123 8.05 15.04 -5.51
CA ALA A 123 7.42 13.82 -4.98
C ALA A 123 7.73 12.60 -5.86
N LYS A 124 9.01 12.48 -6.32
CA LYS A 124 9.48 11.45 -7.25
C LYS A 124 10.82 10.87 -6.76
N SER A 125 11.05 9.59 -7.07
CA SER A 125 12.34 8.92 -6.88
C SER A 125 12.81 8.37 -8.23
N GLU A 126 14.10 8.06 -8.32
CA GLU A 126 14.69 7.45 -9.52
C GLU A 126 15.75 6.42 -9.14
N THR A 127 16.13 5.57 -10.07
CA THR A 127 17.34 4.75 -9.96
C THR A 127 18.59 5.63 -10.18
N CYS A 128 19.65 5.32 -9.47
CA CYS A 128 20.92 6.05 -9.59
C CYS A 128 22.11 5.09 -9.52
N ASN A 129 23.31 5.62 -9.76
CA ASN A 129 24.54 4.88 -9.56
C ASN A 129 24.82 4.69 -8.05
N GLU A 130 25.41 3.57 -7.67
CA GLU A 130 25.80 3.26 -6.28
C GLU A 130 26.68 4.34 -5.65
N GLN A 131 27.54 4.99 -6.43
CA GLN A 131 28.45 6.05 -5.97
C GLN A 131 27.75 7.40 -5.75
N HIS A 132 26.47 7.53 -6.10
CA HIS A 132 25.74 8.78 -5.84
C HIS A 132 25.60 9.01 -4.32
N PRO A 133 25.88 10.20 -3.77
CA PRO A 133 25.87 10.46 -2.32
C PRO A 133 24.55 10.13 -1.62
N ASP A 134 23.42 10.25 -2.33
CA ASP A 134 22.07 9.93 -1.79
C ASP A 134 21.62 8.51 -2.19
N ALA A 135 22.47 7.68 -2.76
CA ALA A 135 22.12 6.34 -3.18
C ALA A 135 21.71 5.46 -2.00
N GLN A 136 20.58 4.83 -2.12
CA GLN A 136 20.06 3.89 -1.13
C GLN A 136 19.69 2.57 -1.79
N LEU A 137 20.24 1.47 -1.27
CA LEU A 137 19.94 0.13 -1.75
C LEU A 137 18.44 -0.15 -1.64
N ALA A 138 17.84 -0.58 -2.75
CA ALA A 138 16.44 -0.99 -2.91
C ALA A 138 16.40 -2.43 -3.41
N ARG A 139 15.77 -3.33 -2.66
CA ARG A 139 15.68 -4.75 -2.99
C ARG A 139 14.30 -5.30 -2.76
N LEU A 140 13.78 -6.06 -3.70
CA LEU A 140 12.54 -6.81 -3.63
C LEU A 140 12.66 -8.15 -4.35
N LYS A 141 11.80 -9.10 -3.97
CA LYS A 141 11.57 -10.33 -4.72
C LYS A 141 10.20 -10.25 -5.39
N TYR A 142 10.09 -10.82 -6.59
CA TYR A 142 8.80 -10.90 -7.30
C TYR A 142 8.57 -12.28 -7.89
N GLN A 143 7.31 -12.57 -8.11
CA GLN A 143 6.80 -13.73 -8.83
C GLN A 143 5.62 -13.27 -9.69
N VAL A 144 5.61 -13.68 -10.94
CA VAL A 144 4.45 -13.53 -11.81
C VAL A 144 3.41 -14.57 -11.39
N LEU A 145 2.21 -14.13 -11.04
CA LEU A 145 1.08 -14.99 -10.71
C LEU A 145 0.36 -15.44 -11.98
N THR A 146 0.14 -14.52 -12.91
CA THR A 146 -0.43 -14.75 -14.23
C THR A 146 -0.03 -13.61 -15.17
N GLN A 147 0.03 -13.86 -16.47
CA GLN A 147 0.33 -12.86 -17.49
C GLN A 147 -0.18 -13.26 -18.87
N ASN A 148 -0.29 -12.26 -19.74
CA ASN A 148 -0.43 -12.38 -21.20
C ASN A 148 0.54 -11.41 -21.89
N GLU A 149 0.44 -11.22 -23.20
CA GLU A 149 1.32 -10.33 -23.96
C GLU A 149 1.26 -8.85 -23.51
N ASP A 150 0.11 -8.41 -22.99
CA ASP A 150 -0.15 -7.01 -22.62
C ASP A 150 0.11 -6.70 -21.14
N LEU A 151 -0.14 -7.65 -20.24
CA LEU A 151 -0.20 -7.44 -18.80
C LEU A 151 0.45 -8.57 -18.02
N SER A 152 1.09 -8.23 -16.89
CA SER A 152 1.57 -9.19 -15.89
C SER A 152 1.07 -8.84 -14.50
N TRP A 153 0.56 -9.82 -13.77
CA TRP A 153 0.16 -9.71 -12.38
C TRP A 153 1.25 -10.26 -11.47
N LEU A 154 1.83 -9.40 -10.65
CA LEU A 154 2.98 -9.70 -9.82
C LEU A 154 2.61 -9.82 -8.35
N LYS A 155 3.18 -10.82 -7.68
CA LYS A 155 3.32 -10.90 -6.23
C LYS A 155 4.72 -10.42 -5.85
N ILE A 156 4.81 -9.41 -5.00
CA ILE A 156 6.06 -8.72 -4.69
C ILE A 156 6.28 -8.75 -3.18
N ARG A 157 7.46 -9.21 -2.75
CA ARG A 157 7.90 -9.16 -1.35
C ARG A 157 9.01 -8.11 -1.21
N LEU A 158 8.73 -7.05 -0.44
CA LEU A 158 9.71 -6.00 -0.18
C LEU A 158 10.72 -6.43 0.89
N GLU A 159 12.02 -6.37 0.57
CA GLU A 159 13.12 -6.49 1.54
C GLU A 159 13.55 -5.12 2.08
N THR A 160 13.37 -4.07 1.30
CA THR A 160 13.57 -2.67 1.68
C THR A 160 12.28 -1.86 1.48
N GLY A 161 12.22 -0.63 1.94
CA GLY A 161 11.05 0.25 1.82
C GLY A 161 11.43 1.67 1.42
N ARG A 162 12.02 1.85 0.21
CA ARG A 162 12.36 3.18 -0.29
C ARG A 162 11.13 3.87 -0.86
N THR A 163 11.15 5.20 -0.87
CA THR A 163 10.06 5.99 -1.45
C THR A 163 9.81 5.56 -2.89
N HIS A 164 8.57 5.22 -3.21
CA HIS A 164 8.13 4.76 -4.54
C HIS A 164 8.87 3.52 -5.07
N GLN A 165 9.46 2.68 -4.22
CA GLN A 165 10.39 1.63 -4.62
C GLN A 165 9.85 0.73 -5.74
N ILE A 166 8.70 0.09 -5.54
CA ILE A 166 8.12 -0.83 -6.54
C ILE A 166 7.84 -0.10 -7.86
N ARG A 167 7.30 1.11 -7.76
CA ARG A 167 6.93 1.96 -8.90
C ARG A 167 8.14 2.29 -9.78
N VAL A 168 9.23 2.75 -9.16
CA VAL A 168 10.50 3.06 -9.85
C VAL A 168 11.12 1.81 -10.44
N GLN A 169 11.26 0.73 -9.65
CA GLN A 169 11.91 -0.49 -10.10
C GLN A 169 11.17 -1.19 -11.23
N ALA A 170 9.84 -1.13 -11.25
CA ALA A 170 9.03 -1.65 -12.34
C ALA A 170 9.18 -0.81 -13.61
N SER A 171 8.99 0.52 -13.51
CA SER A 171 9.10 1.43 -14.65
C SER A 171 10.49 1.43 -15.27
N SER A 172 11.57 1.43 -14.47
CA SER A 172 12.96 1.40 -14.98
C SER A 172 13.29 0.14 -15.80
N ARG A 173 12.47 -0.90 -15.71
CA ARG A 173 12.58 -2.14 -16.47
C ARG A 173 11.64 -2.20 -17.68
N GLY A 174 10.89 -1.12 -17.94
CA GLY A 174 9.91 -1.06 -19.03
C GLY A 174 8.55 -1.69 -18.68
N TRP A 175 8.30 -2.01 -17.42
CA TRP A 175 7.05 -2.57 -16.92
C TRP A 175 6.32 -1.59 -15.97
N PRO A 176 5.82 -0.43 -16.46
CA PRO A 176 5.13 0.54 -15.61
C PRO A 176 3.85 -0.05 -15.03
N ILE A 177 3.58 0.27 -13.76
CA ILE A 177 2.35 -0.12 -13.07
C ILE A 177 1.16 0.61 -13.68
N LEU A 178 0.05 -0.08 -13.96
CA LEU A 178 -1.13 0.53 -14.54
C LEU A 178 -1.64 1.69 -13.66
N GLY A 179 -2.01 2.80 -14.28
CA GLY A 179 -2.45 4.03 -13.63
C GLY A 179 -1.32 4.95 -13.16
N ASP A 180 -0.07 4.48 -13.13
CA ASP A 180 1.06 5.24 -12.59
C ASP A 180 1.70 6.19 -13.61
N GLN A 181 1.00 7.26 -13.92
CA GLN A 181 1.47 8.27 -14.87
C GLN A 181 2.75 8.97 -14.43
N LEU A 182 3.05 9.04 -13.12
CA LEU A 182 4.29 9.60 -12.62
C LEU A 182 5.51 8.78 -13.06
N TYR A 183 5.30 7.49 -13.32
CA TYR A 183 6.29 6.52 -13.75
C TYR A 183 5.89 5.85 -15.09
N ASP A 184 5.50 6.70 -16.05
CA ASP A 184 5.38 6.41 -17.48
C ASP A 184 4.26 5.43 -17.90
N SER A 185 3.30 5.15 -17.00
CA SER A 185 2.13 4.37 -17.39
C SER A 185 1.19 5.18 -18.29
N THR A 186 0.83 4.63 -19.43
CA THR A 186 -0.17 5.18 -20.35
C THR A 186 -1.54 4.51 -20.21
N VAL A 187 -1.62 3.40 -19.47
CA VAL A 187 -2.84 2.64 -19.24
C VAL A 187 -3.49 3.09 -17.94
N PRO A 188 -4.76 3.55 -17.94
CA PRO A 188 -5.44 3.97 -16.71
C PRO A 188 -5.76 2.78 -15.81
N PHE A 189 -5.99 3.07 -14.51
CA PHE A 189 -6.47 2.10 -13.52
C PHE A 189 -7.34 2.79 -12.47
N GLY A 190 -8.38 2.07 -12.03
CA GLY A 190 -9.29 2.51 -10.98
C GLY A 190 -10.44 3.37 -11.49
N PRO A 191 -11.22 3.98 -10.60
CA PRO A 191 -12.35 4.81 -10.98
C PRO A 191 -11.92 6.08 -11.70
N GLU A 192 -12.76 6.57 -12.61
CA GLU A 192 -12.59 7.92 -13.17
C GLU A 192 -12.86 8.96 -12.10
N LEU A 193 -11.86 9.78 -11.82
CA LEU A 193 -11.92 10.81 -10.77
C LEU A 193 -11.55 12.17 -11.34
N ALA A 194 -12.34 13.19 -10.98
CA ALA A 194 -12.12 14.56 -11.42
C ALA A 194 -10.78 15.15 -10.94
N ASP A 195 -10.38 14.82 -9.68
CA ASP A 195 -9.08 15.24 -9.16
C ASP A 195 -8.01 14.21 -9.49
N LEU A 196 -7.10 14.58 -10.40
CA LEU A 196 -5.98 13.76 -10.84
C LEU A 196 -5.07 13.28 -9.69
N ARG A 197 -5.04 14.04 -8.58
CA ARG A 197 -4.27 13.68 -7.39
C ARG A 197 -4.85 12.50 -6.64
N THR A 198 -6.13 12.17 -6.85
CA THR A 198 -6.82 11.03 -6.21
C THR A 198 -6.79 9.76 -7.04
N ARG A 199 -6.11 9.76 -8.18
CA ARG A 199 -5.98 8.59 -9.06
C ARG A 199 -5.39 7.39 -8.32
N TRP A 200 -5.81 6.23 -8.74
CA TRP A 200 -5.31 4.95 -8.26
C TRP A 200 -4.26 4.40 -9.21
N ILE A 201 -3.42 3.50 -8.67
CA ILE A 201 -2.52 2.67 -9.46
C ILE A 201 -2.76 1.21 -9.09
N ALA A 202 -2.48 0.30 -10.02
CA ALA A 202 -2.61 -1.13 -9.79
C ALA A 202 -1.47 -1.66 -8.90
N LEU A 203 -1.35 -1.08 -7.69
CA LEU A 203 -0.43 -1.48 -6.64
C LEU A 203 -1.17 -1.54 -5.31
N HIS A 204 -1.18 -2.73 -4.70
CA HIS A 204 -1.93 -3.02 -3.49
C HIS A 204 -1.05 -3.71 -2.44
N ALA A 205 -0.99 -3.17 -1.24
CA ALA A 205 -0.37 -3.82 -0.09
C ALA A 205 -1.25 -4.98 0.37
N ARG A 206 -1.08 -6.16 -0.24
CA ARG A 206 -1.95 -7.33 -0.08
C ARG A 206 -1.92 -7.90 1.31
N SER A 207 -0.73 -7.97 1.93
CA SER A 207 -0.63 -8.42 3.32
C SER A 207 0.48 -7.74 4.08
N LEU A 208 0.27 -7.64 5.40
CA LEU A 208 1.21 -7.11 6.37
C LEU A 208 1.36 -8.11 7.51
N THR A 209 2.62 -8.55 7.79
CA THR A 209 2.92 -9.46 8.89
C THR A 209 3.90 -8.80 9.85
N PHE A 210 3.53 -8.70 11.12
CA PHE A 210 4.31 -8.07 12.18
C PHE A 210 4.10 -8.77 13.53
N ASP A 211 5.02 -8.57 14.47
CA ASP A 211 4.89 -9.10 15.81
C ASP A 211 4.03 -8.15 16.66
N HIS A 212 3.00 -8.70 17.29
CA HIS A 212 2.08 -7.91 18.11
C HIS A 212 2.82 -7.30 19.32
N PRO A 213 2.61 -6.00 19.64
CA PRO A 213 3.38 -5.31 20.66
C PRO A 213 3.37 -5.95 22.06
N THR A 214 2.31 -6.66 22.42
CA THR A 214 2.14 -7.19 23.80
C THR A 214 1.80 -8.67 23.87
N LEU A 215 1.33 -9.30 22.79
CA LEU A 215 0.80 -10.68 22.84
C LEU A 215 1.85 -11.75 22.53
N ASN A 216 3.11 -11.41 22.29
CA ASN A 216 4.15 -12.33 21.82
C ASN A 216 3.67 -13.24 20.68
N LYS A 217 2.91 -12.67 19.74
CA LYS A 217 2.25 -13.35 18.63
C LYS A 217 2.55 -12.61 17.32
N ARG A 218 2.88 -13.37 16.30
CA ARG A 218 3.01 -12.85 14.94
C ARG A 218 1.64 -12.82 14.26
N LEU A 219 1.25 -11.65 13.76
CA LEU A 219 -0.02 -11.42 13.07
C LEU A 219 0.23 -11.25 11.59
N THR A 220 -0.55 -11.93 10.77
CA THR A 220 -0.64 -11.68 9.32
C THR A 220 -2.05 -11.19 9.01
N ILE A 221 -2.16 -9.98 8.49
CA ILE A 221 -3.42 -9.37 8.09
C ILE A 221 -3.41 -9.20 6.58
N GLU A 222 -4.40 -9.77 5.91
CA GLU A 222 -4.62 -9.61 4.49
C GLU A 222 -5.65 -8.52 4.23
N ALA A 223 -5.39 -7.68 3.22
CA ALA A 223 -6.34 -6.71 2.72
C ALA A 223 -7.02 -7.25 1.47
N PRO A 224 -8.37 -7.31 1.43
CA PRO A 224 -9.09 -7.66 0.22
C PRO A 224 -8.83 -6.63 -0.88
N LEU A 225 -8.88 -7.07 -2.13
CA LEU A 225 -8.80 -6.19 -3.29
C LEU A 225 -10.04 -5.30 -3.37
N TYR A 226 -9.91 -4.18 -4.05
CA TYR A 226 -11.07 -3.36 -4.43
C TYR A 226 -11.64 -3.81 -5.78
N GLU A 227 -12.92 -3.52 -6.01
CA GLU A 227 -13.67 -3.89 -7.23
C GLU A 227 -12.94 -3.48 -8.53
N ALA A 228 -12.19 -2.38 -8.48
CA ALA A 228 -11.39 -1.90 -9.61
C ALA A 228 -10.35 -2.92 -10.14
N TRP A 229 -10.04 -3.96 -9.37
CA TRP A 229 -9.11 -5.03 -9.78
C TRP A 229 -9.79 -6.13 -10.62
N ARG A 230 -11.12 -6.26 -10.53
CA ARG A 230 -11.88 -7.32 -11.22
C ARG A 230 -11.69 -7.30 -12.75
N PRO A 231 -11.80 -6.15 -13.44
CA PRO A 231 -11.60 -6.12 -14.88
C PRO A 231 -10.20 -6.56 -15.33
N LEU A 232 -9.17 -6.38 -14.48
CA LEU A 232 -7.81 -6.83 -14.81
C LEU A 232 -7.68 -8.36 -14.81
N ALA A 233 -8.39 -9.04 -13.89
CA ALA A 233 -8.40 -10.50 -13.86
C ALA A 233 -9.06 -11.07 -15.10
N ASP A 234 -10.14 -10.45 -15.56
CA ASP A 234 -10.85 -10.86 -16.80
C ASP A 234 -9.95 -10.64 -18.04
N GLN A 235 -9.23 -9.51 -18.10
CA GLN A 235 -8.31 -9.20 -19.22
C GLN A 235 -7.12 -10.14 -19.31
N ILE A 236 -6.61 -10.63 -18.19
CA ILE A 236 -5.43 -11.51 -18.15
C ILE A 236 -5.85 -12.99 -18.34
N ASP A 237 -7.16 -13.28 -18.34
CA ASP A 237 -7.68 -14.66 -18.27
C ASP A 237 -7.01 -15.44 -17.11
N ALA A 238 -7.20 -14.91 -15.92
CA ALA A 238 -6.45 -15.34 -14.73
C ALA A 238 -6.73 -16.79 -14.36
N GLY A 239 -5.98 -17.73 -14.91
CA GLY A 239 -5.99 -19.13 -14.51
C GLY A 239 -5.38 -19.39 -13.13
N CYS A 240 -4.85 -18.38 -12.46
CA CYS A 240 -4.26 -18.49 -11.14
C CYS A 240 -5.33 -18.50 -10.04
N PRO A 241 -5.52 -19.60 -9.27
CA PRO A 241 -6.56 -19.70 -8.25
C PRO A 241 -6.45 -18.61 -7.16
N GLU A 242 -5.24 -18.19 -6.80
CA GLU A 242 -5.00 -17.13 -5.81
C GLU A 242 -5.58 -15.78 -6.28
N VAL A 243 -5.40 -15.47 -7.57
CA VAL A 243 -5.94 -14.24 -8.17
C VAL A 243 -7.46 -14.32 -8.31
N GLN A 244 -7.99 -15.43 -8.82
CA GLN A 244 -9.44 -15.65 -8.98
C GLN A 244 -10.17 -15.51 -7.64
N HIS A 245 -9.68 -16.16 -6.60
CA HIS A 245 -10.28 -16.09 -5.25
C HIS A 245 -10.27 -14.66 -4.72
N ALA A 246 -9.13 -13.96 -4.76
CA ALA A 246 -9.02 -12.61 -4.25
C ALA A 246 -9.90 -11.59 -5.01
N VAL A 247 -10.12 -11.80 -6.30
CA VAL A 247 -11.00 -10.94 -7.12
C VAL A 247 -12.47 -11.22 -6.84
N GLN A 248 -12.85 -12.47 -6.57
CA GLN A 248 -14.22 -12.81 -6.14
C GLN A 248 -14.59 -12.15 -4.81
N GLU A 249 -13.62 -12.00 -3.90
CA GLU A 249 -13.78 -11.33 -2.61
C GLU A 249 -13.57 -9.80 -2.69
N ALA A 250 -13.36 -9.24 -3.88
CA ALA A 250 -13.11 -7.81 -4.05
C ALA A 250 -14.29 -6.96 -3.56
N ILE A 251 -13.96 -5.89 -2.88
CA ILE A 251 -14.91 -4.99 -2.24
C ILE A 251 -15.02 -3.65 -2.98
N LEU A 252 -16.18 -3.02 -2.86
CA LEU A 252 -16.34 -1.62 -3.27
C LEU A 252 -15.51 -0.70 -2.37
N PRO A 253 -14.92 0.38 -2.92
CA PRO A 253 -14.30 1.39 -2.09
C PRO A 253 -15.32 2.01 -1.14
N PRO A 254 -14.96 2.30 0.12
CA PRO A 254 -15.85 3.00 1.02
C PRO A 254 -16.21 4.36 0.43
N SER A 255 -17.47 4.77 0.62
CA SER A 255 -17.98 6.05 0.12
C SER A 255 -17.12 7.22 0.62
N THR A 256 -16.77 8.12 -0.28
CA THR A 256 -15.88 9.27 -0.01
C THR A 256 -16.61 10.50 0.54
N THR A 257 -17.93 10.42 0.74
CA THR A 257 -18.70 11.55 1.30
C THR A 257 -18.36 11.75 2.77
N LEU A 258 -17.69 12.86 3.07
CA LEU A 258 -17.59 13.43 4.41
C LEU A 258 -18.80 14.27 4.73
#